data_a22fec3412199bd10a5e6b97fdc4bc0c
#
_entry.id   a22fec3412199bd10a5e6b97fdc4bc0c
#
_cell.length_a   1.000
_cell.length_b   1.000
_cell.length_c   1.000
_cell.angle_alpha   90.00
_cell.angle_beta   90.00
_cell.angle_gamma   90.00
#
_symmetry.space_group_name_H-M   'P 1'
#
loop_
_entity.id
_entity.type
_entity.pdbx_description
1 polymer ?
#
loop_
_entity_poly.entity_id
_entity_poly.type
_entity_poly.pdbx_seq_one_letter_code
_entity_poly.pdbx_strand_id
1 'polypeptide(L)'
;HRTIVVSSISKSHAAPGFRSGWLVGPKDFCDAVLPLSGTMLFGNQPFIADMTAYALKNDFHTAKKMRDSYYRRAVNIYEALKKTNKVEPIMPQSGMFLLADISKTGLSSDAFVNQLLDEEKLALMPGASFGENAHHLVRISLTVPEKMINLSCERLKRFINRII
;
A
#
# COMPACT_ATOMS: atom_id res chain seq x y z
N HIS A 1 -7.44 -23.46 -15.46
CA HIS A 1 -6.14 -24.15 -15.62
C HIS A 1 -4.98 -23.18 -15.96
N ARG A 2 -5.25 -21.88 -16.08
CA ARG A 2 -4.25 -20.84 -16.41
C ARG A 2 -4.18 -19.73 -15.35
N THR A 3 -4.86 -19.89 -14.23
CA THR A 3 -4.95 -18.84 -13.21
C THR A 3 -4.36 -19.35 -11.90
N ILE A 4 -3.48 -18.57 -11.32
CA ILE A 4 -2.95 -18.74 -9.98
C ILE A 4 -3.38 -17.53 -9.17
N VAL A 5 -4.03 -17.78 -8.02
CA VAL A 5 -4.44 -16.73 -7.11
C VAL A 5 -3.55 -16.80 -5.87
N VAL A 6 -2.93 -15.69 -5.51
CA VAL A 6 -2.14 -15.55 -4.29
C VAL A 6 -2.81 -14.49 -3.40
N SER A 7 -3.05 -14.81 -2.14
CA SER A 7 -3.68 -13.88 -1.22
C SER A 7 -3.19 -14.11 0.23
N SER A 8 -3.56 -13.21 1.13
CA SER A 8 -3.22 -13.31 2.54
C SER A 8 -4.17 -12.50 3.42
N ILE A 9 -4.22 -12.82 4.72
CA ILE A 9 -4.92 -12.00 5.72
C ILE A 9 -4.13 -10.74 6.13
N SER A 10 -2.89 -10.60 5.67
CA SER A 10 -2.01 -9.49 6.09
C SER A 10 -2.62 -8.11 5.84
N LYS A 11 -3.31 -7.93 4.70
CA LYS A 11 -3.91 -6.64 4.32
C LYS A 11 -5.42 -6.64 4.52
N SER A 12 -6.10 -7.65 4.02
CA SER A 12 -7.58 -7.75 4.10
C SER A 12 -8.13 -7.75 5.54
N HIS A 13 -7.38 -8.33 6.48
CA HIS A 13 -7.77 -8.44 7.89
C HIS A 13 -6.84 -7.66 8.84
N ALA A 14 -5.94 -6.81 8.30
CA ALA A 14 -4.94 -6.08 9.08
C ALA A 14 -4.11 -7.00 10.02
N ALA A 15 -3.80 -8.20 9.57
CA ALA A 15 -3.17 -9.27 10.36
C ALA A 15 -1.77 -9.67 9.83
N PRO A 16 -0.83 -8.72 9.58
CA PRO A 16 0.46 -9.04 8.98
C PRO A 16 1.36 -9.87 9.92
N GLY A 17 1.17 -9.76 11.24
CA GLY A 17 1.97 -10.46 12.23
C GLY A 17 1.75 -11.97 12.24
N PHE A 18 0.62 -12.45 11.75
CA PHE A 18 0.32 -13.88 11.71
C PHE A 18 1.01 -14.64 10.57
N ARG A 19 1.61 -13.93 9.61
CA ARG A 19 2.36 -14.53 8.50
C ARG A 19 1.58 -15.60 7.73
N SER A 20 0.28 -15.37 7.50
CA SER A 20 -0.61 -16.31 6.83
C SER A 20 -1.06 -15.81 5.46
N GLY A 21 -0.97 -16.70 4.50
CA GLY A 21 -1.44 -16.50 3.14
C GLY A 21 -1.67 -17.84 2.46
N TRP A 22 -2.18 -17.81 1.26
CA TRP A 22 -2.48 -19.02 0.50
C TRP A 22 -2.28 -18.79 -1.00
N LEU A 23 -2.11 -19.91 -1.67
CA LEU A 23 -2.05 -20.00 -3.11
C LEU A 23 -3.13 -20.98 -3.58
N VAL A 24 -3.87 -20.60 -4.61
CA VAL A 24 -4.88 -21.44 -5.25
C VAL A 24 -4.56 -21.51 -6.73
N GLY A 25 -4.44 -22.72 -7.27
CA GLY A 25 -4.08 -22.92 -8.66
C GLY A 25 -4.38 -24.35 -9.13
N PRO A 26 -3.97 -24.70 -10.35
CA PRO A 26 -4.04 -26.06 -10.85
C PRO A 26 -3.28 -27.03 -9.93
N LYS A 27 -3.77 -28.27 -9.87
CA LYS A 27 -3.20 -29.28 -8.96
C LYS A 27 -1.71 -29.52 -9.21
N ASP A 28 -1.33 -29.69 -10.47
CA ASP A 28 0.06 -29.93 -10.89
C ASP A 28 1.00 -28.79 -10.48
N PHE A 29 0.53 -27.56 -10.57
CA PHE A 29 1.27 -26.38 -10.07
C PHE A 29 1.40 -26.40 -8.55
N CYS A 30 0.30 -26.66 -7.83
CA CYS A 30 0.34 -26.73 -6.37
C CYS A 30 1.27 -27.85 -5.87
N ASP A 31 1.22 -29.03 -6.51
CA ASP A 31 2.10 -30.16 -6.19
C ASP A 31 3.59 -29.81 -6.42
N ALA A 32 3.91 -29.07 -7.48
CA ALA A 32 5.27 -28.63 -7.76
C ALA A 32 5.80 -27.58 -6.76
N VAL A 33 4.92 -26.71 -6.24
CA VAL A 33 5.31 -25.65 -5.29
C VAL A 33 5.37 -26.15 -3.84
N LEU A 34 4.65 -27.22 -3.51
CA LEU A 34 4.57 -27.73 -2.13
C LEU A 34 5.93 -28.05 -1.50
N PRO A 35 6.88 -28.72 -2.16
CA PRO A 35 8.22 -28.96 -1.61
C PRO A 35 8.99 -27.67 -1.32
N LEU A 36 8.84 -26.67 -2.19
CA LEU A 36 9.48 -25.36 -2.00
C LEU A 36 8.91 -24.65 -0.76
N SER A 37 7.60 -24.69 -0.58
CA SER A 37 6.95 -24.15 0.61
C SER A 37 7.43 -24.83 1.89
N GLY A 38 7.56 -26.15 1.88
CA GLY A 38 8.11 -26.91 2.99
C GLY A 38 9.56 -26.54 3.33
N THR A 39 10.40 -26.37 2.32
CA THR A 39 11.81 -26.01 2.51
C THR A 39 12.01 -24.56 2.95
N MET A 40 11.28 -23.61 2.35
CA MET A 40 11.48 -22.18 2.61
C MET A 40 10.75 -21.68 3.85
N LEU A 41 9.59 -22.24 4.17
CA LEU A 41 8.67 -21.71 5.18
C LEU A 41 8.43 -22.70 6.34
N PHE A 42 8.93 -23.93 6.26
CA PHE A 42 8.67 -25.01 7.20
C PHE A 42 7.17 -25.29 7.45
N GLY A 43 6.31 -24.87 6.50
CA GLY A 43 4.87 -24.93 6.62
C GLY A 43 4.26 -23.80 7.47
N ASN A 44 2.92 -23.84 7.58
CA ASN A 44 2.18 -22.92 8.44
C ASN A 44 1.84 -23.62 9.76
N GLN A 45 1.86 -22.89 10.86
CA GLN A 45 1.47 -23.43 12.16
C GLN A 45 -0.02 -23.80 12.13
N PRO A 46 -0.44 -24.98 12.62
CA PRO A 46 -1.84 -25.43 12.55
C PRO A 46 -2.84 -24.42 13.14
N PHE A 47 -2.52 -23.85 14.31
CA PHE A 47 -3.40 -22.86 14.94
C PHE A 47 -3.52 -21.55 14.13
N ILE A 48 -2.51 -21.17 13.35
CA ILE A 48 -2.58 -20.03 12.43
C ILE A 48 -3.48 -20.38 11.24
N ALA A 49 -3.42 -21.61 10.74
CA ALA A 49 -4.31 -22.06 9.67
C ALA A 49 -5.78 -22.04 10.14
N ASP A 50 -6.06 -22.54 11.33
CA ASP A 50 -7.40 -22.54 11.94
C ASP A 50 -7.92 -21.12 12.16
N MET A 51 -7.08 -20.23 12.69
CA MET A 51 -7.41 -18.83 12.86
C MET A 51 -7.67 -18.14 11.49
N THR A 52 -6.87 -18.45 10.48
CA THR A 52 -7.07 -17.91 9.12
C THR A 52 -8.40 -18.39 8.54
N ALA A 53 -8.72 -19.67 8.69
CA ALA A 53 -9.99 -20.24 8.26
C ALA A 53 -11.18 -19.57 8.99
N TYR A 54 -11.03 -19.33 10.30
CA TYR A 54 -12.03 -18.61 11.09
C TYR A 54 -12.19 -17.17 10.59
N ALA A 55 -11.09 -16.46 10.34
CA ALA A 55 -11.12 -15.07 9.84
C ALA A 55 -11.81 -14.97 8.48
N LEU A 56 -11.58 -15.94 7.59
CA LEU A 56 -12.17 -15.95 6.25
C LEU A 56 -13.67 -16.33 6.25
N LYS A 57 -14.11 -17.10 7.24
CA LYS A 57 -15.53 -17.52 7.35
C LYS A 57 -16.42 -16.47 7.99
N ASN A 58 -15.83 -15.51 8.70
CA ASN A 58 -16.59 -14.51 9.46
C ASN A 58 -16.45 -13.12 8.84
N ASP A 59 -17.55 -12.40 8.75
CA ASP A 59 -17.54 -10.99 8.35
C ASP A 59 -17.35 -10.11 9.59
N PHE A 60 -16.23 -9.39 9.61
CA PHE A 60 -15.90 -8.47 10.68
C PHE A 60 -16.21 -7.03 10.27
N HIS A 61 -17.03 -6.33 11.03
CA HIS A 61 -17.27 -4.89 10.85
C HIS A 61 -16.00 -4.04 10.81
N THR A 62 -14.90 -4.56 11.34
CA THR A 62 -13.58 -3.91 11.33
C THR A 62 -13.06 -3.70 9.92
N ALA A 63 -13.23 -4.66 9.01
CA ALA A 63 -12.79 -4.53 7.62
C ALA A 63 -13.52 -3.38 6.91
N LYS A 64 -14.83 -3.25 7.12
CA LYS A 64 -15.62 -2.13 6.58
C LYS A 64 -15.15 -0.79 7.15
N LYS A 65 -15.01 -0.68 8.48
CA LYS A 65 -14.53 0.55 9.15
C LYS A 65 -13.15 0.97 8.64
N MET A 66 -12.26 0.00 8.43
CA MET A 66 -10.92 0.24 7.93
C MET A 66 -10.95 0.75 6.48
N ARG A 67 -11.71 0.11 5.59
CA ARG A 67 -11.91 0.55 4.22
C ARG A 67 -12.47 1.97 4.14
N ASP A 68 -13.51 2.27 4.92
CA ASP A 68 -14.13 3.59 4.95
C ASP A 68 -13.16 4.66 5.46
N SER A 69 -12.29 4.31 6.43
CA SER A 69 -11.22 5.19 6.91
C SER A 69 -10.17 5.46 5.84
N TYR A 70 -9.73 4.43 5.12
CA TYR A 70 -8.75 4.60 4.03
C TYR A 70 -9.33 5.46 2.90
N TYR A 71 -10.58 5.24 2.55
CA TYR A 71 -11.24 6.06 1.53
C TYR A 71 -11.28 7.55 1.92
N ARG A 72 -11.72 7.89 3.13
CA ARG A 72 -11.72 9.29 3.61
C ARG A 72 -10.32 9.91 3.58
N ARG A 73 -9.30 9.17 4.03
CA ARG A 73 -7.90 9.63 4.00
C ARG A 73 -7.39 9.83 2.57
N ALA A 74 -7.74 8.93 1.66
CA ALA A 74 -7.42 9.06 0.24
C ALA A 74 -8.05 10.32 -0.36
N VAL A 75 -9.33 10.57 -0.10
CA VAL A 75 -10.03 11.79 -0.55
C VAL A 75 -9.33 13.04 -0.01
N ASN A 76 -8.98 13.07 1.27
CA ASN A 76 -8.30 14.22 1.88
C ASN A 76 -6.95 14.53 1.20
N ILE A 77 -6.12 13.50 0.99
CA ILE A 77 -4.83 13.66 0.30
C ILE A 77 -5.05 14.08 -1.16
N TYR A 78 -5.98 13.43 -1.85
CA TYR A 78 -6.33 13.73 -3.24
C TYR A 78 -6.68 15.20 -3.42
N GLU A 79 -7.63 15.69 -2.65
CA GLU A 79 -8.08 17.09 -2.70
C GLU A 79 -6.96 18.08 -2.32
N ALA A 80 -6.12 17.69 -1.37
CA ALA A 80 -5.00 18.50 -0.95
C ALA A 80 -3.95 18.67 -2.06
N LEU A 81 -3.61 17.59 -2.76
CA LEU A 81 -2.62 17.59 -3.84
C LEU A 81 -3.17 18.21 -5.12
N LYS A 82 -4.41 17.94 -5.48
CA LYS A 82 -5.07 18.48 -6.67
C LYS A 82 -5.02 20.02 -6.70
N LYS A 83 -5.11 20.65 -5.54
CA LYS A 83 -5.04 22.12 -5.40
C LYS A 83 -3.66 22.71 -5.69
N THR A 84 -2.61 21.89 -5.75
CA THR A 84 -1.24 22.39 -6.03
C THR A 84 -0.97 22.60 -7.52
N ASN A 85 -1.75 21.97 -8.40
CA ASN A 85 -1.60 21.96 -9.86
C ASN A 85 -0.24 21.41 -10.38
N LYS A 86 0.67 21.03 -9.49
CA LYS A 86 2.03 20.54 -9.79
C LYS A 86 2.17 19.03 -9.62
N VAL A 87 1.28 18.43 -8.86
CA VAL A 87 1.25 17.00 -8.58
C VAL A 87 -0.13 16.47 -8.91
N GLU A 88 -0.18 15.38 -9.67
CA GLU A 88 -1.45 14.76 -10.07
C GLU A 88 -1.71 13.52 -9.21
N PRO A 89 -2.59 13.59 -8.22
CA PRO A 89 -2.94 12.45 -7.40
C PRO A 89 -3.81 11.46 -8.18
N ILE A 90 -3.55 10.16 -7.98
CA ILE A 90 -4.30 9.05 -8.58
C ILE A 90 -5.16 8.42 -7.50
N MET A 91 -6.49 8.59 -7.61
CA MET A 91 -7.42 8.05 -6.62
C MET A 91 -7.38 6.51 -6.64
N PRO A 92 -7.10 5.85 -5.52
CA PRO A 92 -7.04 4.40 -5.49
C PRO A 92 -8.46 3.79 -5.55
N GLN A 93 -8.62 2.73 -6.34
CA GLN A 93 -9.85 1.93 -6.36
C GLN A 93 -9.93 0.96 -5.18
N SER A 94 -8.78 0.61 -4.59
CA SER A 94 -8.66 -0.28 -3.44
C SER A 94 -7.30 -0.13 -2.76
N GLY A 95 -7.10 -0.84 -1.66
CA GLY A 95 -5.82 -0.90 -0.96
C GLY A 95 -5.62 0.20 0.07
N MET A 96 -4.37 0.43 0.42
CA MET A 96 -3.96 1.28 1.54
C MET A 96 -2.96 2.37 1.13
N PHE A 97 -2.85 2.65 -0.17
CA PHE A 97 -1.93 3.62 -0.73
C PHE A 97 -2.63 4.52 -1.73
N LEU A 98 -2.15 5.75 -1.85
CA LEU A 98 -2.41 6.65 -2.95
C LEU A 98 -1.11 6.86 -3.71
N LEU A 99 -1.17 6.88 -5.03
CA LEU A 99 -0.06 7.28 -5.88
C LEU A 99 -0.26 8.73 -6.31
N ALA A 100 0.85 9.43 -6.49
CA ALA A 100 0.82 10.78 -7.04
C ALA A 100 1.90 10.93 -8.11
N ASP A 101 1.51 11.43 -9.27
CA ASP A 101 2.41 11.75 -10.37
C ASP A 101 3.04 13.13 -10.11
N ILE A 102 4.36 13.13 -10.03
CA ILE A 102 5.19 14.30 -9.75
C ILE A 102 5.92 14.84 -10.99
N SER A 103 5.62 14.33 -12.18
CA SER A 103 6.31 14.69 -13.43
C SER A 103 6.43 16.21 -13.63
N LYS A 104 5.39 16.96 -13.26
CA LYS A 104 5.36 18.42 -13.41
C LYS A 104 6.31 19.15 -12.46
N THR A 105 6.91 18.46 -11.48
CA THR A 105 7.89 19.06 -10.56
C THR A 105 9.30 19.08 -11.16
N GLY A 106 9.55 18.30 -12.21
CA GLY A 106 10.88 18.12 -12.79
C GLY A 106 11.84 17.26 -11.96
N LEU A 107 11.39 16.76 -10.80
CA LEU A 107 12.18 15.90 -9.92
C LEU A 107 11.93 14.41 -10.23
N SER A 108 12.96 13.58 -10.05
CA SER A 108 12.76 12.14 -9.94
C SER A 108 12.08 11.79 -8.62
N SER A 109 11.46 10.60 -8.52
CA SER A 109 10.82 10.15 -7.29
C SER A 109 11.77 10.10 -6.10
N ASP A 110 13.02 9.70 -6.32
CA ASP A 110 14.05 9.66 -5.27
C ASP A 110 14.44 11.07 -4.80
N ALA A 111 14.68 11.99 -5.73
CA ALA A 111 14.99 13.37 -5.40
C ALA A 111 13.83 14.03 -4.63
N PHE A 112 12.59 13.82 -5.09
CA PHE A 112 11.41 14.35 -4.44
C PHE A 112 11.26 13.86 -3.00
N VAL A 113 11.34 12.53 -2.76
CA VAL A 113 11.13 11.99 -1.40
C VAL A 113 12.27 12.34 -0.45
N ASN A 114 13.52 12.42 -0.93
CA ASN A 114 14.67 12.80 -0.11
C ASN A 114 14.59 14.28 0.30
N GLN A 115 14.32 15.19 -0.63
CA GLN A 115 14.14 16.62 -0.31
C GLN A 115 12.94 16.82 0.63
N LEU A 116 11.82 16.14 0.39
CA LEU A 116 10.65 16.21 1.28
C LEU A 116 10.99 15.71 2.69
N LEU A 117 11.77 14.64 2.81
CA LEU A 117 12.21 14.12 4.10
C LEU A 117 13.12 15.12 4.81
N ASP A 118 14.07 15.70 4.10
CA ASP A 118 15.04 16.63 4.67
C ASP A 118 14.40 17.96 5.10
N GLU A 119 13.50 18.52 4.30
CA GLU A 119 12.91 19.82 4.55
C GLU A 119 11.68 19.76 5.45
N GLU A 120 10.79 18.77 5.24
CA GLU A 120 9.51 18.69 5.93
C GLU A 120 9.42 17.56 6.96
N LYS A 121 10.46 16.71 7.07
CA LYS A 121 10.46 15.52 7.93
C LYS A 121 9.26 14.60 7.62
N LEU A 122 8.94 14.45 6.34
CA LEU A 122 7.86 13.60 5.85
C LEU A 122 8.43 12.54 4.91
N ALA A 123 8.35 11.28 5.34
CA ALA A 123 8.80 10.14 4.57
C ALA A 123 7.68 9.63 3.64
N LEU A 124 7.98 9.51 2.36
CA LEU A 124 7.18 8.82 1.36
C LEU A 124 8.01 7.71 0.70
N MET A 125 7.37 6.89 -0.12
CA MET A 125 8.08 5.87 -0.90
C MET A 125 8.25 6.32 -2.34
N PRO A 126 9.49 6.30 -2.89
CA PRO A 126 9.72 6.62 -4.29
C PRO A 126 9.16 5.51 -5.17
N GLY A 127 8.55 5.89 -6.29
CA GLY A 127 8.02 4.95 -7.27
C GLY A 127 9.11 4.12 -7.95
N ALA A 128 10.31 4.67 -8.12
CA ALA A 128 11.46 3.95 -8.66
C ALA A 128 11.75 2.61 -7.96
N SER A 129 11.42 2.49 -6.65
CA SER A 129 11.51 1.24 -5.90
C SER A 129 10.59 0.12 -6.41
N PHE A 130 9.63 0.44 -7.29
CA PHE A 130 8.63 -0.49 -7.83
C PHE A 130 8.81 -0.78 -9.33
N GLY A 131 9.85 -0.22 -9.95
CA GLY A 131 10.19 -0.45 -11.35
C GLY A 131 10.44 0.85 -12.13
N GLU A 132 11.13 0.72 -13.25
CA GLU A 132 11.56 1.86 -14.09
C GLU A 132 10.40 2.74 -14.55
N ASN A 133 9.26 2.15 -14.89
CA ASN A 133 8.08 2.88 -15.35
C ASN A 133 7.39 3.70 -14.25
N ALA A 134 7.81 3.60 -12.99
CA ALA A 134 7.21 4.28 -11.86
C ALA A 134 8.09 5.42 -11.28
N HIS A 135 9.20 5.74 -11.91
CA HIS A 135 10.16 6.77 -11.43
C HIS A 135 9.59 8.18 -11.31
N HIS A 136 8.44 8.45 -11.96
CA HIS A 136 7.71 9.71 -11.88
C HIS A 136 6.59 9.69 -10.83
N LEU A 137 6.44 8.59 -10.08
CA LEU A 137 5.39 8.43 -9.08
C LEU A 137 5.97 8.46 -7.67
N VAL A 138 5.17 8.89 -6.72
CA VAL A 138 5.42 8.70 -5.28
C VAL A 138 4.24 7.98 -4.65
N ARG A 139 4.51 7.11 -3.66
CA ARG A 139 3.51 6.35 -2.95
C ARG A 139 3.28 6.92 -1.55
N ILE A 140 2.04 7.24 -1.25
CA ILE A 140 1.59 7.81 0.03
C ILE A 140 0.78 6.76 0.79
N SER A 141 1.15 6.47 2.02
CA SER A 141 0.45 5.52 2.87
C SER A 141 -0.80 6.13 3.50
N LEU A 142 -1.90 5.36 3.51
CA LEU A 142 -3.16 5.71 4.16
C LEU A 142 -3.29 5.09 5.56
N THR A 143 -2.27 4.36 6.04
CA THR A 143 -2.33 3.57 7.28
C THR A 143 -2.08 4.35 8.55
N VAL A 144 -1.65 5.61 8.44
CA VAL A 144 -1.42 6.49 9.61
C VAL A 144 -2.72 7.12 10.10
N PRO A 145 -2.80 7.56 11.37
CA PRO A 145 -3.98 8.25 11.91
C PRO A 145 -4.36 9.50 11.12
N GLU A 146 -5.64 9.87 11.13
CA GLU A 146 -6.18 11.00 10.37
C GLU A 146 -5.47 12.34 10.68
N LYS A 147 -5.12 12.56 11.96
CA LYS A 147 -4.32 13.72 12.38
C LYS A 147 -2.98 13.80 11.64
N MET A 148 -2.34 12.65 11.41
CA MET A 148 -1.06 12.58 10.68
C MET A 148 -1.27 12.80 9.19
N ILE A 149 -2.39 12.35 8.61
CA ILE A 149 -2.75 12.65 7.22
C ILE A 149 -2.89 14.16 7.01
N ASN A 150 -3.61 14.86 7.89
CA ASN A 150 -3.78 16.31 7.79
C ASN A 150 -2.44 17.03 7.84
N LEU A 151 -1.58 16.68 8.80
CA LEU A 151 -0.23 17.24 8.91
C LEU A 151 0.62 16.93 7.67
N SER A 152 0.50 15.72 7.12
CA SER A 152 1.20 15.32 5.90
C SER A 152 0.74 16.15 4.70
N CYS A 153 -0.55 16.41 4.58
CA CYS A 153 -1.10 17.28 3.52
C CYS A 153 -0.56 18.71 3.61
N GLU A 154 -0.45 19.27 4.82
CA GLU A 154 0.12 20.61 5.02
C GLU A 154 1.59 20.67 4.62
N ARG A 155 2.38 19.70 5.05
CA ARG A 155 3.81 19.59 4.73
C ARG A 155 4.04 19.39 3.24
N LEU A 156 3.28 18.49 2.61
CA LEU A 156 3.33 18.26 1.16
C LEU A 156 3.03 19.56 0.39
N LYS A 157 1.97 20.28 0.75
CA LYS A 157 1.63 21.55 0.10
C LYS A 157 2.76 22.58 0.23
N ARG A 158 3.34 22.73 1.43
CA ARG A 158 4.46 23.68 1.63
C ARG A 158 5.64 23.32 0.75
N PHE A 159 6.03 22.06 0.74
CA PHE A 159 7.12 21.57 -0.10
C PHE A 159 6.84 21.78 -1.58
N ILE A 160 5.71 21.31 -2.09
CA ILE A 160 5.34 21.41 -3.50
C ILE A 160 5.27 22.88 -3.97
N ASN A 161 4.86 23.78 -3.11
CA ASN A 161 4.80 25.21 -3.48
C ASN A 161 6.18 25.87 -3.55
N ARG A 162 7.20 25.32 -2.87
CA ARG A 162 8.59 25.82 -2.93
C ARG A 162 9.37 25.29 -4.11
N ILE A 163 9.12 24.02 -4.51
CA ILE A 163 9.75 23.44 -5.69
C ILE A 163 9.06 23.98 -6.94
N ILE A 164 9.79 24.74 -7.73
CA ILE A 164 9.33 25.34 -9.00
C ILE A 164 10.20 24.85 -10.11
#